data_4d754362d1302bd625d628bb59207dda
#
_entry.id   4d754362d1302bd625d628bb59207dda
#
_cell.length_a   1.000
_cell.length_b   1.000
_cell.length_c   1.000
_cell.angle_alpha   90.00
_cell.angle_beta   90.00
_cell.angle_gamma   90.00
#
_symmetry.space_group_name_H-M   'P 1'
#
loop_
_entity.id
_entity.type
_entity.pdbx_description
1 polymer ?
#
loop_
_entity_poly.entity_id
_entity_poly.type
_entity_poly.pdbx_seq_one_letter_code
_entity_poly.pdbx_strand_id
1 'polypeptide(L)'
;FSIVNSFFDEDNIMHVGNREEGLPPLGKRYYYNRLPMAVHWIDGSKLSGFIDDVDWCIAEIGEDLVFTLECLMHGYKNVITDEFVMGRWATAFDKGGCSEFRTNTFNDKEMMKIAKKYDFVYPENGYEVLKTIGKIRTFGVNFDGAYEYGTSNQLIFT
;
A
#
# COMPACT_ATOMS: atom_id res chain seq x y z
N PHE A 1 9.91 10.70 -15.46
CA PHE A 1 9.52 9.33 -15.83
C PHE A 1 10.70 8.37 -16.00
N SER A 2 11.91 8.83 -16.39
CA SER A 2 13.07 7.95 -16.58
C SER A 2 13.44 7.13 -15.33
N ILE A 3 13.34 7.72 -14.15
CA ILE A 3 13.63 7.05 -12.88
C ILE A 3 12.59 5.97 -12.53
N VAL A 4 11.31 6.19 -12.86
CA VAL A 4 10.26 5.18 -12.66
C VAL A 4 10.48 4.00 -13.58
N ASN A 5 10.80 4.27 -14.85
CA ASN A 5 11.06 3.21 -15.82
C ASN A 5 12.29 2.38 -15.43
N SER A 6 13.35 3.00 -14.88
CA SER A 6 14.53 2.23 -14.44
C SER A 6 14.24 1.22 -13.32
N PHE A 7 13.21 1.46 -12.51
CA PHE A 7 12.77 0.46 -11.55
C PHE A 7 12.02 -0.70 -12.22
N PHE A 8 11.23 -0.43 -13.24
CA PHE A 8 10.51 -1.50 -13.94
C PHE A 8 11.42 -2.41 -14.79
N ASP A 9 12.62 -1.94 -15.10
CA ASP A 9 13.66 -2.78 -15.71
C ASP A 9 14.19 -3.86 -14.76
N GLU A 10 13.94 -3.74 -13.45
CA GLU A 10 14.19 -4.79 -12.48
C GLU A 10 13.05 -5.82 -12.53
N ASP A 11 13.37 -7.10 -12.70
CA ASP A 11 12.40 -8.17 -12.96
C ASP A 11 11.30 -8.29 -11.91
N ASN A 12 11.62 -7.98 -10.67
CA ASN A 12 10.71 -8.17 -9.54
C ASN A 12 10.11 -6.87 -8.98
N ILE A 13 10.33 -5.71 -9.60
CA ILE A 13 9.64 -4.48 -9.22
C ILE A 13 8.48 -4.25 -10.17
N MET A 14 7.30 -4.13 -9.61
CA MET A 14 6.07 -3.93 -10.36
C MET A 14 5.35 -2.63 -10.00
N HIS A 15 5.58 -2.11 -8.81
CA HIS A 15 4.83 -1.00 -8.25
C HIS A 15 5.78 0.06 -7.70
N VAL A 16 5.71 1.26 -8.22
CA VAL A 16 6.49 2.41 -7.78
C VAL A 16 5.56 3.47 -7.23
N GLY A 17 5.90 4.02 -6.10
CA GLY A 17 5.19 5.13 -5.48
C GLY A 17 6.13 6.24 -5.06
N ASN A 18 5.56 7.34 -4.60
CA ASN A 18 6.32 8.45 -4.05
C ASN A 18 5.91 8.75 -2.61
N ARG A 19 6.73 9.51 -1.92
CA ARG A 19 6.42 10.02 -0.60
C ARG A 19 5.39 11.15 -0.68
N GLU A 20 4.50 11.20 0.27
CA GLU A 20 3.56 12.31 0.46
C GLU A 20 4.25 13.49 1.13
N GLU A 21 3.94 14.70 0.69
CA GLU A 21 4.38 15.94 1.34
C GLU A 21 3.87 16.02 2.79
N GLY A 22 4.69 16.56 3.68
CA GLY A 22 4.38 16.65 5.11
C GLY A 22 4.76 15.42 5.93
N LEU A 23 5.08 14.29 5.29
CA LEU A 23 5.72 13.18 5.98
C LEU A 23 7.23 13.47 6.15
N PRO A 24 7.86 13.06 7.26
CA PRO A 24 9.28 13.24 7.44
C PRO A 24 10.05 12.52 6.32
N PRO A 25 11.20 13.10 5.88
CA PRO A 25 12.08 12.41 4.93
C PRO A 25 12.45 11.03 5.46
N LEU A 26 12.44 10.04 4.58
CA LEU A 26 12.68 8.66 4.97
C LEU A 26 14.16 8.37 5.31
N GLY A 27 15.05 9.32 5.10
CA GLY A 27 16.49 9.17 5.37
C GLY A 27 17.25 8.30 4.36
N LYS A 28 16.53 7.69 3.43
CA LYS A 28 17.06 6.96 2.28
C LYS A 28 16.33 7.43 1.03
N ARG A 29 16.97 7.25 -0.12
CA ARG A 29 16.42 7.65 -1.41
C ARG A 29 15.27 6.75 -1.87
N TYR A 30 15.33 5.47 -1.49
CA TYR A 30 14.38 4.44 -1.90
C TYR A 30 14.03 3.53 -0.72
N TYR A 31 12.76 3.12 -0.65
CA TYR A 31 12.23 2.16 0.29
C TYR A 31 11.46 1.08 -0.44
N TYR A 32 11.75 -0.15 -0.10
CA TYR A 32 11.07 -1.31 -0.66
C TYR A 32 10.02 -1.84 0.29
N ASN A 33 9.04 -2.53 -0.26
CA ASN A 33 8.00 -3.23 0.47
C ASN A 33 7.31 -2.34 1.51
N ARG A 34 6.72 -1.25 1.03
CA ARG A 34 5.95 -0.29 1.84
C ARG A 34 4.70 0.12 1.07
N LEU A 35 3.72 0.66 1.79
CA LEU A 35 2.51 1.20 1.16
C LEU A 35 2.82 2.52 0.44
N PRO A 36 2.69 2.59 -0.88
CA PRO A 36 2.71 3.86 -1.61
C PRO A 36 1.51 4.72 -1.23
N MET A 37 1.68 6.02 -1.13
CA MET A 37 0.67 6.88 -0.51
C MET A 37 -0.09 7.78 -1.47
N ALA A 38 0.55 8.34 -2.49
CA ALA A 38 -0.09 9.42 -3.25
C ALA A 38 -0.23 9.13 -4.74
N VAL A 39 0.83 8.70 -5.38
CA VAL A 39 0.85 8.35 -6.80
C VAL A 39 1.40 6.96 -6.97
N HIS A 40 0.76 6.21 -7.83
CA HIS A 40 1.11 4.83 -8.12
C HIS A 40 1.45 4.70 -9.61
N TRP A 41 2.63 4.20 -9.92
CA TRP A 41 3.01 3.73 -11.23
C TRP A 41 3.10 2.21 -11.19
N ILE A 42 2.45 1.56 -12.10
CA ILE A 42 2.29 0.11 -12.11
C ILE A 42 2.77 -0.43 -13.46
N ASP A 43 3.59 -1.47 -13.43
CA ASP A 43 3.95 -2.22 -14.63
C ASP A 43 2.79 -3.14 -15.03
N GLY A 44 2.01 -2.70 -16.00
CA GLY A 44 0.83 -3.44 -16.45
C GLY A 44 1.16 -4.80 -17.07
N SER A 45 2.39 -5.01 -17.55
CA SER A 45 2.79 -6.31 -18.12
C SER A 45 2.90 -7.39 -17.04
N LYS A 46 3.33 -7.01 -15.83
CA LYS A 46 3.45 -7.90 -14.68
C LYS A 46 2.09 -8.12 -14.00
N LEU A 47 1.19 -7.13 -14.09
CA LEU A 47 -0.12 -7.16 -13.44
C LEU A 47 -1.03 -8.25 -13.99
N SER A 48 -0.97 -8.55 -15.27
CA SER A 48 -1.88 -9.49 -15.95
C SER A 48 -1.86 -10.90 -15.37
N GLY A 49 -0.80 -11.28 -14.65
CA GLY A 49 -0.66 -12.60 -14.06
C GLY A 49 -1.52 -12.84 -12.81
N PHE A 50 -2.01 -11.78 -12.15
CA PHE A 50 -2.76 -11.93 -10.89
C PHE A 50 -3.83 -10.87 -10.63
N ILE A 51 -4.13 -9.99 -11.58
CA ILE A 51 -5.11 -8.91 -11.36
C ILE A 51 -6.50 -9.45 -10.96
N ASP A 52 -6.84 -10.62 -11.43
CA ASP A 52 -8.12 -11.28 -11.12
C ASP A 52 -8.15 -11.86 -9.70
N ASP A 53 -6.99 -12.02 -9.04
CA ASP A 53 -6.88 -12.49 -7.66
C ASP A 53 -7.11 -11.35 -6.65
N VAL A 54 -7.01 -10.11 -7.10
CA VAL A 54 -7.17 -8.93 -6.25
C VAL A 54 -8.64 -8.74 -5.89
N ASP A 55 -8.96 -8.91 -4.62
CA ASP A 55 -10.33 -8.66 -4.12
C ASP A 55 -10.54 -7.17 -3.84
N TRP A 56 -10.83 -6.42 -4.88
CA TRP A 56 -11.08 -4.97 -4.82
C TRP A 56 -12.29 -4.59 -3.96
N CYS A 57 -13.17 -5.54 -3.68
CA CYS A 57 -14.42 -5.32 -2.94
C CYS A 57 -14.38 -5.83 -1.50
N ILE A 58 -13.23 -6.28 -1.00
CA ILE A 58 -13.11 -6.81 0.36
C ILE A 58 -13.46 -5.77 1.42
N ALA A 59 -13.12 -4.51 1.17
CA ALA A 59 -13.39 -3.39 2.04
C ALA A 59 -13.74 -2.13 1.23
N GLU A 60 -14.43 -1.19 1.85
CA GLU A 60 -14.80 0.08 1.22
C GLU A 60 -13.65 1.11 1.24
N ILE A 61 -12.55 0.81 1.92
CA ILE A 61 -11.31 1.58 1.99
C ILE A 61 -10.11 0.65 2.06
N GLY A 62 -8.92 1.14 1.68
CA GLY A 62 -7.68 0.38 1.78
C GLY A 62 -7.41 -0.49 0.55
N GLU A 63 -7.99 -0.14 -0.59
CA GLU A 63 -7.73 -0.76 -1.89
C GLU A 63 -6.25 -0.70 -2.27
N ASP A 64 -5.56 0.37 -1.89
CA ASP A 64 -4.14 0.56 -2.06
C ASP A 64 -3.31 -0.45 -1.24
N LEU A 65 -3.76 -0.73 -0.01
CA LEU A 65 -3.16 -1.75 0.84
C LEU A 65 -3.39 -3.16 0.28
N VAL A 66 -4.63 -3.46 -0.12
CA VAL A 66 -4.99 -4.77 -0.72
C VAL A 66 -4.13 -5.03 -1.95
N PHE A 67 -4.07 -4.08 -2.86
CA PHE A 67 -3.25 -4.18 -4.07
C PHE A 67 -1.76 -4.36 -3.74
N THR A 68 -1.24 -3.58 -2.79
CA THR A 68 0.16 -3.69 -2.37
C THR A 68 0.47 -5.08 -1.82
N LEU A 69 -0.40 -5.64 -0.97
CA LEU A 69 -0.22 -6.97 -0.41
C LEU A 69 -0.26 -8.05 -1.50
N GLU A 70 -1.20 -7.97 -2.43
CA GLU A 70 -1.27 -8.94 -3.54
C GLU A 70 -0.01 -8.89 -4.42
N CYS A 71 0.50 -7.69 -4.75
CA CYS A 71 1.78 -7.58 -5.45
C CYS A 71 2.91 -8.32 -4.72
N LEU A 72 3.04 -8.09 -3.42
CA LEU A 72 4.10 -8.70 -2.60
C LEU A 72 3.91 -10.22 -2.49
N MET A 73 2.68 -10.68 -2.29
CA MET A 73 2.35 -12.11 -2.19
C MET A 73 2.52 -12.86 -3.51
N HIS A 74 2.56 -12.14 -4.63
CA HIS A 74 2.93 -12.68 -5.95
C HIS A 74 4.43 -12.51 -6.25
N GLY A 75 5.24 -12.18 -5.25
CA GLY A 75 6.71 -12.09 -5.35
C GLY A 75 7.23 -10.82 -6.02
N TYR A 76 6.36 -9.84 -6.27
CA TYR A 76 6.78 -8.55 -6.79
C TYR A 76 7.06 -7.56 -5.67
N LYS A 77 8.16 -6.85 -5.75
CA LYS A 77 8.46 -5.72 -4.85
C LYS A 77 7.73 -4.47 -5.28
N ASN A 78 7.50 -3.61 -4.33
CA ASN A 78 7.26 -2.21 -4.60
C ASN A 78 8.41 -1.34 -4.09
N VAL A 79 8.50 -0.13 -4.61
CA VAL A 79 9.48 0.88 -4.19
C VAL A 79 8.79 2.23 -3.98
N ILE A 80 9.15 2.90 -2.90
CA ILE A 80 8.78 4.30 -2.67
C ILE A 80 10.02 5.15 -2.86
N THR A 81 9.92 6.18 -3.70
CA THR A 81 11.01 7.11 -3.95
C THR A 81 10.80 8.45 -3.26
N ASP A 82 11.89 9.03 -2.76
CA ASP A 82 11.98 10.41 -2.26
C ASP A 82 12.51 11.41 -3.32
N GLU A 83 12.76 10.94 -4.57
CA GLU A 83 13.25 11.80 -5.66
C GLU A 83 12.27 12.91 -6.01
N PHE A 84 11.01 12.67 -5.77
CA PHE A 84 9.94 13.65 -5.90
C PHE A 84 8.87 13.37 -4.84
N VAL A 85 8.18 14.44 -4.47
CA VAL A 85 7.17 14.44 -3.43
C VAL A 85 5.87 14.96 -4.03
N MET A 86 4.77 14.30 -3.75
CA MET A 86 3.45 14.77 -4.15
C MET A 86 2.81 15.53 -3.00
N GLY A 87 2.50 16.79 -3.25
CA GLY A 87 1.63 17.57 -2.38
C GLY A 87 0.18 17.15 -2.56
N ARG A 88 -0.50 16.89 -1.47
CA ARG A 88 -1.96 16.72 -1.46
C ARG A 88 -2.54 17.37 -0.22
N TRP A 89 -3.79 17.77 -0.31
CA TRP A 89 -4.54 18.18 0.85
C TRP A 89 -4.69 17.01 1.83
N ALA A 90 -4.57 17.31 3.12
CA ALA A 90 -4.77 16.30 4.13
C ALA A 90 -6.18 15.68 3.98
N THR A 91 -6.25 14.36 4.09
CA THR A 91 -7.52 13.62 4.08
C THR A 91 -8.50 14.27 5.06
N ALA A 92 -9.72 14.52 4.62
CA ALA A 92 -10.81 15.17 5.36
C ALA A 92 -10.80 16.72 5.39
N PHE A 93 -9.90 17.40 4.69
CA PHE A 93 -10.03 18.84 4.47
C PHE A 93 -10.95 19.20 3.30
N ASP A 94 -10.99 18.32 2.28
CA ASP A 94 -11.86 18.52 1.13
C ASP A 94 -13.19 17.79 1.28
N LYS A 95 -14.25 18.40 0.80
CA LYS A 95 -15.55 17.74 0.68
C LYS A 95 -15.48 16.74 -0.47
N GLY A 96 -15.84 15.51 -0.19
CA GLY A 96 -15.91 14.43 -1.17
C GLY A 96 -15.00 13.24 -0.86
N GLY A 97 -15.08 12.22 -1.68
CA GLY A 97 -14.42 10.95 -1.45
C GLY A 97 -14.84 10.28 -0.14
N CYS A 98 -13.97 9.50 0.44
CA CYS A 98 -14.22 8.78 1.69
C CYS A 98 -14.24 9.67 2.94
N SER A 99 -13.88 10.95 2.85
CA SER A 99 -13.71 11.83 4.01
C SER A 99 -15.01 12.11 4.75
N GLU A 100 -16.16 12.12 4.07
CA GLU A 100 -17.45 12.46 4.68
C GLU A 100 -18.00 11.37 5.61
N PHE A 101 -17.66 10.11 5.37
CA PHE A 101 -18.17 8.97 6.16
C PHE A 101 -17.06 8.21 6.91
N ARG A 102 -15.80 8.59 6.74
CA ARG A 102 -14.65 7.91 7.34
C ARG A 102 -14.53 8.26 8.82
N THR A 103 -15.26 7.54 9.66
CA THR A 103 -15.14 7.58 11.12
C THR A 103 -14.14 6.53 11.63
N ASN A 104 -13.72 6.62 12.90
CA ASN A 104 -12.87 5.59 13.51
C ASN A 104 -13.54 4.22 13.45
N THR A 105 -14.80 4.12 13.83
CA THR A 105 -15.55 2.86 13.81
C THR A 105 -15.66 2.28 12.41
N PHE A 106 -15.92 3.13 11.41
CA PHE A 106 -15.95 2.70 10.02
C PHE A 106 -14.58 2.20 9.57
N ASN A 107 -13.53 2.99 9.84
CA ASN A 107 -12.16 2.62 9.47
C ASN A 107 -11.74 1.29 10.11
N ASP A 108 -11.98 1.11 11.40
CA ASP A 108 -11.65 -0.13 12.12
C ASP A 108 -12.41 -1.33 11.54
N LYS A 109 -13.70 -1.16 11.25
CA LYS A 109 -14.53 -2.22 10.65
C LYS A 109 -13.98 -2.65 9.27
N GLU A 110 -13.66 -1.69 8.42
CA GLU A 110 -13.18 -1.99 7.06
C GLU A 110 -11.77 -2.61 7.09
N MET A 111 -10.86 -2.06 7.88
CA MET A 111 -9.52 -2.62 8.04
C MET A 111 -9.53 -4.03 8.66
N MET A 112 -10.49 -4.34 9.54
CA MET A 112 -10.66 -5.69 10.07
C MET A 112 -11.09 -6.71 9.02
N LYS A 113 -11.77 -6.29 7.95
CA LYS A 113 -12.07 -7.19 6.82
C LYS A 113 -10.78 -7.58 6.09
N ILE A 114 -9.90 -6.60 5.86
CA ILE A 114 -8.58 -6.84 5.26
C ILE A 114 -7.73 -7.75 6.16
N ALA A 115 -7.66 -7.46 7.48
CA ALA A 115 -6.91 -8.26 8.43
C ALA A 115 -7.40 -9.72 8.56
N LYS A 116 -8.66 -9.99 8.26
CA LYS A 116 -9.19 -11.36 8.24
C LYS A 116 -8.75 -12.17 7.01
N LYS A 117 -8.47 -11.49 5.91
CA LYS A 117 -8.00 -12.13 4.67
C LYS A 117 -6.48 -12.26 4.65
N TYR A 118 -5.77 -11.26 5.16
CA TYR A 118 -4.32 -11.16 5.06
C TYR A 118 -3.68 -11.29 6.44
N ASP A 119 -2.98 -12.39 6.68
CA ASP A 119 -2.25 -12.67 7.93
C ASP A 119 -1.09 -11.69 8.22
N PHE A 120 -0.82 -10.78 7.29
CA PHE A 120 0.20 -9.73 7.39
C PHE A 120 -0.31 -8.41 7.96
N VAL A 121 -1.61 -8.32 8.28
CA VAL A 121 -2.26 -7.10 8.79
C VAL A 121 -2.67 -7.33 10.25
N TYR A 122 -2.11 -6.54 11.16
CA TYR A 122 -2.24 -6.72 12.61
C TYR A 122 -2.94 -5.53 13.26
N PRO A 123 -4.18 -5.69 13.73
CA PRO A 123 -4.92 -4.62 14.41
C PRO A 123 -4.24 -4.14 15.71
N GLU A 124 -3.64 -5.07 16.46
CA GLU A 124 -3.00 -4.82 17.75
C GLU A 124 -1.72 -3.98 17.64
N ASN A 125 -1.03 -4.05 16.51
CA ASN A 125 0.20 -3.31 16.24
C ASN A 125 -0.06 -1.95 15.58
N GLY A 126 -1.30 -1.57 15.43
CA GLY A 126 -1.69 -0.27 14.90
C GLY A 126 -1.45 0.87 15.89
N TYR A 127 -1.38 2.08 15.40
CA TYR A 127 -1.26 3.30 16.19
C TYR A 127 -2.34 4.32 15.80
N GLU A 128 -2.67 5.20 16.73
CA GLU A 128 -3.63 6.26 16.46
C GLU A 128 -2.96 7.45 15.77
N VAL A 129 -3.58 7.94 14.71
CA VAL A 129 -3.17 9.13 13.97
C VAL A 129 -4.21 10.21 14.16
N LEU A 130 -3.77 11.43 14.47
CA LEU A 130 -4.67 12.58 14.46
C LEU A 130 -5.03 12.93 13.00
N LYS A 131 -6.32 12.96 12.75
CA LYS A 131 -6.90 13.44 11.49
C LYS A 131 -7.90 14.55 11.82
N THR A 132 -8.30 15.32 10.81
CA THR A 132 -9.28 16.40 10.98
C THR A 132 -10.62 15.91 11.57
N ILE A 133 -10.96 14.67 11.30
CA ILE A 133 -12.17 13.99 11.82
C ILE A 133 -11.95 13.31 13.19
N GLY A 134 -10.82 13.57 13.85
CA GLY A 134 -10.43 12.95 15.11
C GLY A 134 -9.28 11.96 14.98
N LYS A 135 -9.12 11.11 15.99
CA LYS A 135 -8.11 10.06 15.96
C LYS A 135 -8.59 8.89 15.10
N ILE A 136 -7.75 8.45 14.17
CA ILE A 136 -7.97 7.26 13.36
C ILE A 136 -6.91 6.24 13.72
N ARG A 137 -7.32 5.01 13.98
CA ARG A 137 -6.43 3.89 14.19
C ARG A 137 -5.87 3.42 12.86
N THR A 138 -4.55 3.26 12.80
CA THR A 138 -3.88 2.55 11.72
C THR A 138 -3.64 1.11 12.14
N PHE A 139 -3.41 0.23 11.17
CA PHE A 139 -3.08 -1.17 11.43
C PHE A 139 -1.59 -1.38 11.18
N GLY A 140 -0.95 -2.25 11.95
CA GLY A 140 0.39 -2.72 11.66
C GLY A 140 0.36 -3.64 10.45
N VAL A 141 1.34 -3.52 9.54
CA VAL A 141 1.43 -4.37 8.35
C VAL A 141 2.87 -4.88 8.20
N ASN A 142 3.00 -6.19 8.03
CA ASN A 142 4.27 -6.84 7.74
C ASN A 142 4.45 -7.03 6.23
N PHE A 143 4.86 -5.98 5.55
CA PHE A 143 5.09 -5.99 4.10
C PHE A 143 6.24 -6.91 3.69
N ASP A 144 7.30 -6.97 4.49
CA ASP A 144 8.44 -7.84 4.19
C ASP A 144 8.04 -9.32 4.30
N GLY A 145 7.23 -9.69 5.31
CA GLY A 145 6.69 -11.05 5.44
C GLY A 145 5.75 -11.44 4.29
N ALA A 146 4.95 -10.50 3.78
CA ALA A 146 4.11 -10.75 2.60
C ALA A 146 4.96 -11.04 1.36
N TYR A 147 6.06 -10.31 1.16
CA TYR A 147 7.00 -10.54 0.07
C TYR A 147 7.74 -11.89 0.20
N GLU A 148 8.21 -12.22 1.42
CA GLU A 148 8.87 -13.51 1.69
C GLU A 148 7.93 -14.68 1.42
N TYR A 149 6.67 -14.57 1.79
CA TYR A 149 5.64 -15.56 1.46
C TYR A 149 5.50 -15.75 -0.05
N GLY A 150 5.38 -14.66 -0.81
CA GLY A 150 5.23 -14.68 -2.26
C GLY A 150 6.42 -15.34 -2.96
N THR A 151 7.63 -14.95 -2.61
CA THR A 151 8.86 -15.50 -3.20
C THR A 151 9.08 -16.97 -2.86
N SER A 152 8.72 -17.39 -1.65
CA SER A 152 8.84 -18.78 -1.23
C SER A 152 7.88 -19.69 -2.00
N ASN A 153 6.66 -19.21 -2.28
CA ASN A 153 5.67 -19.98 -3.02
C ASN A 153 5.97 -20.09 -4.51
N GLN A 154 6.60 -19.08 -5.12
CA GLN A 154 7.02 -19.15 -6.52
C GLN A 154 8.05 -20.28 -6.76
N LEU A 155 8.92 -20.56 -5.80
CA LEU A 155 9.93 -21.63 -5.90
C LEU A 155 9.33 -23.06 -5.88
N ILE A 156 8.05 -23.20 -5.49
CA ILE A 156 7.38 -24.52 -5.44
C ILE A 156 6.80 -24.90 -6.82
N PHE A 157 6.60 -23.94 -7.70
CA PHE A 157 5.95 -24.12 -9.00
C PHE A 157 6.90 -24.05 -10.20
N THR A 158 8.21 -23.92 -9.96
CA THR A 158 9.29 -23.99 -10.97
C THR A 158 10.04 -25.31 -10.91
#